data_4aa269b319d09141b096046c84644fb4
#
_entry.id   4aa269b319d09141b096046c84644fb4
#
_cell.length_a   1.000
_cell.length_b   1.000
_cell.length_c   1.000
_cell.angle_alpha   90.00
_cell.angle_beta   90.00
_cell.angle_gamma   90.00
#
_symmetry.space_group_name_H-M   'P 1'
#
loop_
_entity.id
_entity.type
_entity.pdbx_description
1 polymer ?
#
loop_
_entity_poly.entity_id
_entity_poly.type
_entity_poly.pdbx_seq_one_letter_code
_entity_poly.pdbx_strand_id
1 'polypeptide(L)'
;MDEIIKINNYNTTFVLGYWYIKENIKKNLDHYKKFIPETFNILKDQNIIFFYNENFVLEMVKECLQSNKFTPINLSIEELPTYDVSENYLQSCLNQDNEHLLKIDQGNEKGIIHYIRDCKRAGSICYKKLFTVWSSKILLVEKIINKNQFDTKFFSWADASISILKQKVINWNFIDYDYSEKYIYHYDGAMKYYGNKINLRAGFIFGYEKKWLDLIKLYKKQLYKLKDSNYAHDEETILNTIYKQTDIFKKIL
;
A
#
# COMPACT_ATOMS: atom_id res chain seq x y z
N MET A 1 14.54 -6.51 27.91
CA MET A 1 14.35 -7.47 26.79
C MET A 1 13.14 -6.99 26.01
N ASP A 2 13.29 -6.81 24.71
CA ASP A 2 12.15 -6.45 23.88
C ASP A 2 11.24 -7.68 23.74
N GLU A 3 9.95 -7.50 23.95
CA GLU A 3 8.99 -8.56 23.78
C GLU A 3 8.94 -8.93 22.28
N ILE A 4 9.19 -10.19 21.96
CA ILE A 4 9.09 -10.72 20.60
C ILE A 4 7.62 -11.02 20.33
N ILE A 5 7.10 -10.44 19.26
CA ILE A 5 5.70 -10.52 18.88
C ILE A 5 5.57 -11.26 17.57
N LYS A 6 4.73 -12.29 17.54
CA LYS A 6 4.35 -13.02 16.33
C LYS A 6 2.92 -12.66 15.94
N ILE A 7 2.67 -12.49 14.65
CA ILE A 7 1.33 -12.19 14.12
C ILE A 7 0.31 -13.27 14.54
N ASN A 8 0.73 -14.52 14.62
CA ASN A 8 -0.12 -15.64 15.05
C ASN A 8 -0.70 -15.51 16.47
N ASN A 9 -0.21 -14.58 17.29
CA ASN A 9 -0.72 -14.35 18.64
C ASN A 9 -1.96 -13.45 18.69
N TYR A 10 -2.68 -13.28 17.58
CA TYR A 10 -3.99 -12.60 17.46
C TYR A 10 -4.06 -11.13 17.88
N ASN A 11 -2.92 -10.46 18.02
CA ASN A 11 -2.87 -9.06 18.44
C ASN A 11 -2.69 -8.09 17.27
N THR A 12 -3.17 -8.48 16.08
CA THR A 12 -2.97 -7.73 14.82
C THR A 12 -4.27 -7.52 14.07
N THR A 13 -4.49 -6.31 13.58
CA THR A 13 -5.52 -6.00 12.59
C THR A 13 -4.88 -5.79 11.21
N PHE A 14 -5.28 -6.60 10.25
CA PHE A 14 -4.92 -6.44 8.85
C PHE A 14 -5.92 -5.53 8.15
N VAL A 15 -5.42 -4.44 7.58
CA VAL A 15 -6.18 -3.53 6.73
C VAL A 15 -5.83 -3.85 5.28
N LEU A 16 -6.79 -4.29 4.52
CA LEU A 16 -6.66 -4.61 3.11
C LEU A 16 -7.57 -3.73 2.26
N GLY A 17 -7.23 -3.55 1.00
CA GLY A 17 -8.08 -2.85 0.06
C GLY A 17 -7.92 -3.33 -1.37
N TYR A 18 -9.04 -3.34 -2.10
CA TYR A 18 -9.06 -3.52 -3.54
C TYR A 18 -10.14 -2.65 -4.16
N TRP A 19 -9.72 -1.76 -5.04
CA TRP A 19 -10.60 -0.92 -5.86
C TRP A 19 -10.48 -1.32 -7.32
N TYR A 20 -11.61 -1.73 -7.88
CA TYR A 20 -11.68 -1.97 -9.32
C TYR A 20 -11.63 -0.65 -10.07
N ILE A 21 -10.65 -0.51 -10.94
CA ILE A 21 -10.47 0.64 -11.84
C ILE A 21 -10.52 0.08 -13.26
N LYS A 22 -11.61 0.35 -13.96
CA LYS A 22 -11.87 -0.19 -15.30
C LYS A 22 -10.76 0.17 -16.29
N GLU A 23 -10.21 1.36 -16.18
CA GLU A 23 -9.17 1.89 -17.07
C GLU A 23 -7.77 1.33 -16.79
N ASN A 24 -7.59 0.57 -15.70
CA ASN A 24 -6.28 0.05 -15.32
C ASN A 24 -5.82 -1.09 -16.24
N ILE A 25 -4.92 -0.78 -17.16
CA ILE A 25 -4.38 -1.73 -18.14
C ILE A 25 -3.27 -2.64 -17.59
N LYS A 26 -2.68 -2.29 -16.44
CA LYS A 26 -1.55 -3.05 -15.86
C LYS A 26 -1.96 -4.39 -15.31
N LYS A 27 -3.10 -4.41 -14.63
CA LYS A 27 -3.60 -5.58 -13.93
C LYS A 27 -5.11 -5.61 -14.08
N ASN A 28 -5.58 -6.48 -14.93
CA ASN A 28 -7.00 -6.72 -15.11
C ASN A 28 -7.60 -7.52 -13.93
N LEU A 29 -8.90 -7.65 -13.91
CA LEU A 29 -9.61 -8.40 -12.88
C LEU A 29 -9.15 -9.86 -12.78
N ASP A 30 -8.82 -10.51 -13.91
CA ASP A 30 -8.39 -11.92 -13.92
C ASP A 30 -7.06 -12.12 -13.21
N HIS A 31 -6.16 -11.13 -13.26
CA HIS A 31 -4.95 -11.14 -12.43
C HIS A 31 -5.29 -11.16 -10.93
N TYR A 32 -6.23 -10.34 -10.50
CA TYR A 32 -6.61 -10.24 -9.09
C TYR A 32 -7.44 -11.43 -8.61
N LYS A 33 -8.32 -12.01 -9.44
CA LYS A 33 -9.08 -13.23 -9.12
C LYS A 33 -8.20 -14.39 -8.66
N LYS A 34 -6.94 -14.44 -9.12
CA LYS A 34 -5.98 -15.46 -8.70
C LYS A 34 -5.39 -15.20 -7.32
N PHE A 35 -5.06 -13.95 -7.01
CA PHE A 35 -4.26 -13.62 -5.82
C PHE A 35 -5.08 -13.18 -4.61
N ILE A 36 -6.25 -12.58 -4.81
CA ILE A 36 -7.10 -12.14 -3.71
C ILE A 36 -7.55 -13.34 -2.85
N PRO A 37 -8.17 -14.40 -3.39
CA PRO A 37 -8.55 -15.56 -2.58
C PRO A 37 -7.37 -16.19 -1.84
N GLU A 38 -6.21 -16.32 -2.49
CA GLU A 38 -4.99 -16.85 -1.84
C GLU A 38 -4.54 -15.98 -0.67
N THR A 39 -4.57 -14.65 -0.82
CA THR A 39 -4.25 -13.70 0.25
C THR A 39 -5.17 -13.89 1.46
N PHE A 40 -6.47 -13.96 1.23
CA PHE A 40 -7.45 -14.12 2.30
C PHE A 40 -7.37 -15.50 2.96
N ASN A 41 -7.05 -16.56 2.21
CA ASN A 41 -6.79 -17.87 2.78
C ASN A 41 -5.56 -17.87 3.72
N ILE A 42 -4.51 -17.15 3.37
CA ILE A 42 -3.32 -16.98 4.24
C ILE A 42 -3.68 -16.25 5.54
N LEU A 43 -4.61 -15.28 5.47
CA LEU A 43 -4.99 -14.42 6.59
C LEU A 43 -6.28 -14.86 7.31
N LYS A 44 -6.87 -16.01 6.97
CA LYS A 44 -8.20 -16.46 7.41
C LYS A 44 -8.43 -16.44 8.93
N ASP A 45 -7.38 -16.61 9.70
CA ASP A 45 -7.45 -16.66 11.16
C ASP A 45 -7.16 -15.30 11.83
N GLN A 46 -6.88 -14.26 11.02
CA GLN A 46 -6.52 -12.92 11.48
C GLN A 46 -7.74 -11.98 11.54
N ASN A 47 -7.60 -10.86 12.28
CA ASN A 47 -8.59 -9.79 12.23
C ASN A 47 -8.39 -8.99 10.94
N ILE A 48 -9.41 -8.91 10.11
CA ILE A 48 -9.33 -8.31 8.77
C ILE A 48 -10.37 -7.20 8.63
N ILE A 49 -9.92 -6.03 8.21
CA ILE A 49 -10.75 -4.96 7.66
C ILE A 49 -10.48 -4.89 6.16
N PHE A 50 -11.51 -5.05 5.35
CA PHE A 50 -11.37 -5.07 3.90
C PHE A 50 -12.18 -3.96 3.22
N PHE A 51 -11.47 -3.02 2.61
CA PHE A 51 -12.06 -1.96 1.80
C PHE A 51 -12.23 -2.38 0.34
N TYR A 52 -13.38 -2.07 -0.25
CA TYR A 52 -13.69 -2.39 -1.65
C TYR A 52 -14.69 -1.38 -2.22
N ASN A 53 -14.81 -1.28 -3.55
CA ASN A 53 -15.77 -0.40 -4.23
C ASN A 53 -16.84 -1.14 -5.03
N GLU A 54 -16.68 -2.43 -5.33
CA GLU A 54 -17.58 -3.19 -6.19
C GLU A 54 -17.99 -4.51 -5.54
N ASN A 55 -19.29 -4.81 -5.53
CA ASN A 55 -19.82 -5.99 -4.83
C ASN A 55 -19.26 -7.32 -5.34
N PHE A 56 -18.92 -7.43 -6.61
CA PHE A 56 -18.31 -8.65 -7.13
C PHE A 56 -16.95 -8.98 -6.50
N VAL A 57 -16.30 -8.01 -5.88
CA VAL A 57 -15.04 -8.22 -5.14
C VAL A 57 -15.29 -9.06 -3.90
N LEU A 58 -16.43 -8.90 -3.23
CA LEU A 58 -16.80 -9.73 -2.08
C LEU A 58 -16.98 -11.20 -2.45
N GLU A 59 -17.46 -11.49 -3.66
CA GLU A 59 -17.59 -12.88 -4.13
C GLU A 59 -16.25 -13.62 -4.18
N MET A 60 -15.15 -12.89 -4.34
CA MET A 60 -13.80 -13.47 -4.33
C MET A 60 -13.35 -13.92 -2.92
N VAL A 61 -14.00 -13.39 -1.89
CA VAL A 61 -13.65 -13.61 -0.47
C VAL A 61 -14.84 -14.06 0.36
N LYS A 62 -15.89 -14.58 -0.30
CA LYS A 62 -17.16 -14.96 0.33
C LYS A 62 -17.02 -15.92 1.50
N GLU A 63 -16.02 -16.78 1.49
CA GLU A 63 -15.75 -17.73 2.58
C GLU A 63 -15.33 -17.01 3.88
N CYS A 64 -14.82 -15.78 3.79
CA CYS A 64 -14.45 -14.97 4.93
C CYS A 64 -15.64 -14.23 5.56
N LEU A 65 -16.75 -14.07 4.83
CA LEU A 65 -17.90 -13.24 5.27
C LEU A 65 -18.57 -13.74 6.56
N GLN A 66 -18.45 -15.02 6.88
CA GLN A 66 -19.03 -15.62 8.08
C GLN A 66 -18.14 -15.48 9.33
N SER A 67 -16.91 -14.99 9.16
CA SER A 67 -15.98 -14.82 10.27
C SER A 67 -16.27 -13.54 11.05
N ASN A 68 -16.38 -13.62 12.37
CA ASN A 68 -16.45 -12.44 13.25
C ASN A 68 -15.17 -11.59 13.26
N LYS A 69 -14.09 -12.11 12.68
CA LYS A 69 -12.81 -11.43 12.50
C LYS A 69 -12.71 -10.70 11.15
N PHE A 70 -13.75 -10.74 10.34
CA PHE A 70 -13.76 -10.10 9.02
C PHE A 70 -14.80 -8.99 8.95
N THR A 71 -14.39 -7.80 8.55
CA THR A 71 -15.27 -6.64 8.37
C THR A 71 -15.07 -6.04 6.97
N PRO A 72 -15.98 -6.28 6.03
CA PRO A 72 -15.97 -5.62 4.73
C PRO A 72 -16.50 -4.18 4.86
N ILE A 73 -15.88 -3.24 4.16
CA ILE A 73 -16.28 -1.84 4.12
C ILE A 73 -16.34 -1.40 2.64
N ASN A 74 -17.56 -1.12 2.16
CA ASN A 74 -17.73 -0.50 0.86
C ASN A 74 -17.30 0.96 0.94
N LEU A 75 -16.40 1.38 0.05
CA LEU A 75 -15.86 2.74 0.00
C LEU A 75 -15.48 3.06 -1.44
N SER A 76 -16.13 4.03 -2.05
CA SER A 76 -15.81 4.47 -3.41
C SER A 76 -14.44 5.13 -3.47
N ILE A 77 -13.89 5.29 -4.68
CA ILE A 77 -12.59 5.97 -4.87
C ILE A 77 -12.70 7.45 -4.46
N GLU A 78 -13.85 8.05 -4.69
CA GLU A 78 -14.15 9.45 -4.39
C GLU A 78 -14.20 9.72 -2.87
N GLU A 79 -14.48 8.70 -2.06
CA GLU A 79 -14.51 8.78 -0.60
C GLU A 79 -13.15 8.50 0.06
N LEU A 80 -12.13 8.14 -0.74
CA LEU A 80 -10.79 7.87 -0.21
C LEU A 80 -10.12 9.15 0.33
N PRO A 81 -9.33 9.04 1.42
CA PRO A 81 -8.76 10.20 2.12
C PRO A 81 -7.93 11.15 1.27
N THR A 82 -7.41 10.70 0.13
CA THR A 82 -6.53 11.51 -0.72
C THR A 82 -7.18 11.93 -2.05
N TYR A 83 -8.49 11.68 -2.23
CA TYR A 83 -9.16 11.99 -3.49
C TYR A 83 -9.02 13.46 -3.88
N ASP A 84 -9.28 14.39 -2.95
CA ASP A 84 -9.24 15.83 -3.20
C ASP A 84 -7.82 16.32 -3.57
N VAL A 85 -6.79 15.71 -2.99
CA VAL A 85 -5.39 16.09 -3.28
C VAL A 85 -4.82 15.37 -4.49
N SER A 86 -5.47 14.34 -5.00
CA SER A 86 -4.99 13.53 -6.13
C SER A 86 -4.88 14.32 -7.43
N GLU A 87 -5.66 15.40 -7.59
CA GLU A 87 -5.56 16.30 -8.74
C GLU A 87 -4.20 16.99 -8.81
N ASN A 88 -3.65 17.42 -7.68
CA ASN A 88 -2.33 18.04 -7.63
C ASN A 88 -1.23 17.08 -8.13
N TYR A 89 -1.36 15.80 -7.78
CA TYR A 89 -0.41 14.77 -8.24
C TYR A 89 -0.60 14.37 -9.69
N LEU A 90 -1.84 14.46 -10.19
CA LEU A 90 -2.08 14.35 -11.62
C LEU A 90 -1.36 15.46 -12.37
N GLN A 91 -1.45 16.71 -11.92
CA GLN A 91 -0.74 17.84 -12.54
C GLN A 91 0.79 17.65 -12.46
N SER A 92 1.33 17.20 -11.32
CA SER A 92 2.75 16.85 -11.19
C SER A 92 3.18 15.80 -12.22
N CYS A 93 2.34 14.79 -12.44
CA CYS A 93 2.60 13.77 -13.46
C CYS A 93 2.55 14.34 -14.88
N LEU A 94 1.57 15.18 -15.19
CA LEU A 94 1.41 15.79 -16.52
C LEU A 94 2.54 16.77 -16.86
N ASN A 95 3.06 17.49 -15.87
CA ASN A 95 4.16 18.44 -16.01
C ASN A 95 5.54 17.76 -15.97
N GLN A 96 5.60 16.42 -15.91
CA GLN A 96 6.85 15.68 -15.83
C GLN A 96 7.76 15.94 -17.02
N ASP A 97 9.01 16.33 -16.72
CA ASP A 97 10.08 16.48 -17.72
C ASP A 97 10.63 15.10 -18.12
N ASN A 98 10.17 14.62 -19.27
CA ASN A 98 10.58 13.32 -19.80
C ASN A 98 12.06 13.27 -20.19
N GLU A 99 12.64 14.36 -20.69
CA GLU A 99 14.06 14.37 -21.07
C GLU A 99 14.95 14.23 -19.84
N HIS A 100 14.57 14.88 -18.75
CA HIS A 100 15.25 14.70 -17.47
C HIS A 100 15.20 13.25 -17.00
N LEU A 101 14.05 12.63 -17.06
CA LEU A 101 13.85 11.23 -16.63
C LEU A 101 14.52 10.22 -17.56
N LEU A 102 14.64 10.52 -18.85
CA LEU A 102 15.35 9.68 -19.81
C LEU A 102 16.87 9.59 -19.55
N LYS A 103 17.43 10.55 -18.81
CA LYS A 103 18.83 10.52 -18.35
C LYS A 103 19.05 9.61 -17.16
N ILE A 104 17.96 9.14 -16.50
CA ILE A 104 17.97 8.19 -15.42
C ILE A 104 17.77 6.79 -16.01
N ASP A 105 18.25 5.75 -15.35
CA ASP A 105 18.01 4.37 -15.77
C ASP A 105 16.50 4.09 -15.83
N GLN A 106 15.99 3.90 -17.04
CA GLN A 106 14.57 3.76 -17.32
C GLN A 106 13.97 2.42 -16.90
N GLY A 107 14.81 1.37 -16.73
CA GLY A 107 14.30 0.00 -16.61
C GLY A 107 13.29 -0.21 -15.49
N ASN A 108 13.55 0.39 -14.32
CA ASN A 108 12.72 0.24 -13.12
C ASN A 108 12.34 1.59 -12.49
N GLU A 109 12.40 2.68 -13.23
CA GLU A 109 12.12 4.02 -12.70
C GLU A 109 10.61 4.26 -12.55
N LYS A 110 10.16 4.44 -11.33
CA LYS A 110 8.74 4.57 -10.98
C LYS A 110 8.05 5.72 -11.72
N GLY A 111 8.67 6.90 -11.73
CA GLY A 111 8.09 8.08 -12.36
C GLY A 111 7.85 7.87 -13.85
N ILE A 112 8.80 7.28 -14.57
CA ILE A 112 8.68 6.98 -16.00
C ILE A 112 7.55 5.97 -16.23
N ILE A 113 7.51 4.90 -15.42
CA ILE A 113 6.51 3.86 -15.56
C ILE A 113 5.10 4.41 -15.31
N HIS A 114 4.89 5.21 -14.27
CA HIS A 114 3.58 5.81 -13.98
C HIS A 114 3.18 6.82 -15.05
N TYR A 115 4.11 7.65 -15.51
CA TYR A 115 3.83 8.59 -16.58
C TYR A 115 3.43 7.89 -17.89
N ILE A 116 4.23 6.94 -18.36
CA ILE A 116 3.98 6.29 -19.65
C ILE A 116 2.79 5.35 -19.58
N ARG A 117 2.76 4.43 -18.60
CA ARG A 117 1.76 3.37 -18.54
C ARG A 117 0.44 3.85 -17.97
N ASP A 118 0.48 4.50 -16.80
CA ASP A 118 -0.73 4.76 -16.02
C ASP A 118 -1.38 6.10 -16.40
N CYS A 119 -0.58 7.09 -16.87
CA CYS A 119 -1.10 8.39 -17.29
C CYS A 119 -1.30 8.49 -18.82
N LYS A 120 -0.26 8.27 -19.62
CA LYS A 120 -0.35 8.45 -21.08
C LYS A 120 -1.13 7.34 -21.78
N ARG A 121 -0.91 6.06 -21.44
CA ARG A 121 -1.55 4.93 -22.11
C ARG A 121 -2.94 4.61 -21.55
N ALA A 122 -3.08 4.61 -20.22
CA ALA A 122 -4.37 4.30 -19.57
C ALA A 122 -5.26 5.52 -19.36
N GLY A 123 -4.71 6.74 -19.53
CA GLY A 123 -5.41 8.00 -19.39
C GLY A 123 -5.20 8.68 -18.02
N SER A 124 -5.27 10.01 -18.02
CA SER A 124 -5.05 10.83 -16.82
C SER A 124 -6.01 10.50 -15.68
N ILE A 125 -7.27 10.18 -16.00
CA ILE A 125 -8.28 9.75 -15.02
C ILE A 125 -7.85 8.44 -14.34
N CYS A 126 -7.29 7.49 -15.10
CA CYS A 126 -6.77 6.25 -14.52
C CYS A 126 -5.64 6.52 -13.52
N TYR A 127 -4.66 7.35 -13.89
CA TYR A 127 -3.57 7.71 -12.99
C TYR A 127 -4.08 8.40 -11.72
N LYS A 128 -5.02 9.36 -11.85
CA LYS A 128 -5.65 10.01 -10.71
C LYS A 128 -6.28 8.99 -9.74
N LYS A 129 -7.09 8.08 -10.25
CA LYS A 129 -7.73 7.02 -9.46
C LYS A 129 -6.70 6.10 -8.80
N LEU A 130 -5.68 5.67 -9.55
CA LEU A 130 -4.60 4.83 -9.03
C LEU A 130 -3.82 5.53 -7.93
N PHE A 131 -3.43 6.79 -8.14
CA PHE A 131 -2.74 7.59 -7.13
C PHE A 131 -3.57 7.75 -5.87
N THR A 132 -4.89 8.03 -6.02
CA THR A 132 -5.81 8.11 -4.88
C THR A 132 -5.81 6.82 -4.06
N VAL A 133 -5.92 5.66 -4.71
CA VAL A 133 -5.89 4.36 -4.02
C VAL A 133 -4.53 4.15 -3.33
N TRP A 134 -3.42 4.36 -4.03
CA TRP A 134 -2.09 4.12 -3.49
C TRP A 134 -1.79 5.02 -2.29
N SER A 135 -2.03 6.32 -2.43
CA SER A 135 -1.71 7.30 -1.38
C SER A 135 -2.66 7.24 -0.18
N SER A 136 -3.84 6.65 -0.33
CA SER A 136 -4.80 6.48 0.77
C SER A 136 -4.46 5.34 1.73
N LYS A 137 -3.64 4.37 1.34
CA LYS A 137 -3.34 3.16 2.13
C LYS A 137 -2.97 3.46 3.58
N ILE A 138 -2.01 4.34 3.78
CA ILE A 138 -1.50 4.72 5.11
C ILE A 138 -2.58 5.42 5.95
N LEU A 139 -3.40 6.26 5.32
CA LEU A 139 -4.47 7.00 5.98
C LEU A 139 -5.68 6.12 6.29
N LEU A 140 -5.90 5.05 5.54
CA LEU A 140 -6.92 4.04 5.86
C LEU A 140 -6.53 3.25 7.10
N VAL A 141 -5.24 2.93 7.28
CA VAL A 141 -4.76 2.34 8.54
C VAL A 141 -4.99 3.29 9.71
N GLU A 142 -4.74 4.59 9.57
CA GLU A 142 -5.08 5.59 10.59
C GLU A 142 -6.56 5.54 11.00
N LYS A 143 -7.46 5.49 10.01
CA LYS A 143 -8.91 5.39 10.25
C LYS A 143 -9.26 4.16 11.09
N ILE A 144 -8.57 3.04 10.84
CA ILE A 144 -8.80 1.78 11.57
C ILE A 144 -8.17 1.80 12.96
N ILE A 145 -6.98 2.36 13.13
CA ILE A 145 -6.35 2.57 14.44
C ILE A 145 -7.29 3.39 15.35
N ASN A 146 -7.82 4.50 14.85
CA ASN A 146 -8.72 5.37 15.62
C ASN A 146 -10.03 4.68 16.04
N LYS A 147 -10.51 3.71 15.27
CA LYS A 147 -11.71 2.92 15.58
C LYS A 147 -11.40 1.71 16.45
N ASN A 148 -10.29 1.05 16.20
CA ASN A 148 -9.74 -0.16 16.84
C ASN A 148 -10.78 -1.19 17.31
N GLN A 149 -11.68 -1.58 16.42
CA GLN A 149 -12.84 -2.44 16.75
C GLN A 149 -12.47 -3.84 17.24
N PHE A 150 -11.24 -4.30 17.01
CA PHE A 150 -10.75 -5.60 17.46
C PHE A 150 -9.83 -5.51 18.69
N ASP A 151 -9.68 -4.32 19.27
CA ASP A 151 -8.81 -4.05 20.44
C ASP A 151 -7.38 -4.61 20.25
N THR A 152 -6.77 -4.33 19.08
CA THR A 152 -5.43 -4.81 18.73
C THR A 152 -4.39 -3.73 18.93
N LYS A 153 -3.13 -4.14 19.15
CA LYS A 153 -1.99 -3.23 19.30
C LYS A 153 -1.17 -3.08 18.04
N PHE A 154 -1.27 -4.05 17.14
CA PHE A 154 -0.52 -4.07 15.88
C PHE A 154 -1.46 -3.93 14.69
N PHE A 155 -1.00 -3.19 13.70
CA PHE A 155 -1.74 -2.94 12.47
C PHE A 155 -0.86 -3.24 11.26
N SER A 156 -1.48 -3.70 10.20
CA SER A 156 -0.82 -3.90 8.92
C SER A 156 -1.64 -3.28 7.80
N TRP A 157 -0.98 -2.62 6.87
CA TRP A 157 -1.50 -2.56 5.51
C TRP A 157 -0.99 -3.77 4.74
N ALA A 158 -1.88 -4.48 4.10
CA ALA A 158 -1.53 -5.52 3.14
C ALA A 158 -2.35 -5.33 1.84
N ASP A 159 -1.68 -5.30 0.68
CA ASP A 159 -2.42 -5.31 -0.58
C ASP A 159 -3.30 -6.57 -0.65
N ALA A 160 -4.55 -6.45 -1.11
CA ALA A 160 -5.44 -7.59 -1.21
C ALA A 160 -4.89 -8.73 -2.11
N SER A 161 -3.90 -8.44 -2.93
CA SER A 161 -3.17 -9.41 -3.77
C SER A 161 -1.75 -9.68 -3.29
N ILE A 162 -1.47 -9.52 -1.99
CA ILE A 162 -0.10 -9.62 -1.46
C ILE A 162 0.50 -11.01 -1.64
N SER A 163 -0.29 -12.07 -1.79
CA SER A 163 0.18 -13.42 -2.09
C SER A 163 1.10 -13.50 -3.32
N ILE A 164 1.01 -12.53 -4.23
CA ILE A 164 1.94 -12.42 -5.37
C ILE A 164 3.41 -12.27 -4.91
N LEU A 165 3.65 -11.72 -3.73
CA LEU A 165 5.01 -11.56 -3.20
C LEU A 165 5.66 -12.90 -2.85
N LYS A 166 4.88 -13.95 -2.57
CA LYS A 166 5.38 -15.31 -2.38
C LYS A 166 6.30 -15.78 -3.51
N GLN A 167 6.04 -15.29 -4.74
CA GLN A 167 6.86 -15.60 -5.91
C GLN A 167 8.06 -14.66 -6.10
N LYS A 168 8.12 -13.55 -5.36
CA LYS A 168 9.08 -12.45 -5.59
C LYS A 168 10.01 -12.18 -4.41
N VAL A 169 9.69 -12.70 -3.25
CA VAL A 169 10.43 -12.48 -2.00
C VAL A 169 10.97 -13.80 -1.51
N ILE A 170 12.29 -13.87 -1.30
CA ILE A 170 12.99 -15.10 -0.92
C ILE A 170 12.47 -15.63 0.41
N ASN A 171 12.26 -14.74 1.39
CA ASN A 171 11.77 -15.09 2.72
C ASN A 171 10.36 -14.57 2.92
N TRP A 172 9.39 -15.17 2.22
CA TRP A 172 7.98 -14.91 2.42
C TRP A 172 7.49 -15.55 3.72
N ASN A 173 7.71 -14.88 4.84
CA ASN A 173 7.37 -15.43 6.16
C ASN A 173 6.88 -14.32 7.12
N PHE A 174 6.02 -13.41 6.65
CA PHE A 174 5.56 -12.31 7.50
C PHE A 174 4.68 -12.77 8.68
N ILE A 175 4.03 -13.94 8.57
CA ILE A 175 3.16 -14.48 9.64
C ILE A 175 3.99 -14.94 10.84
N ASP A 176 5.13 -15.57 10.61
CA ASP A 176 5.97 -16.19 11.66
C ASP A 176 7.21 -15.34 12.01
N TYR A 177 7.34 -14.17 11.40
CA TYR A 177 8.46 -13.27 11.66
C TYR A 177 8.40 -12.71 13.08
N ASP A 178 9.56 -12.46 13.68
CA ASP A 178 9.68 -11.88 15.02
C ASP A 178 9.64 -10.36 14.95
N TYR A 179 8.55 -9.78 15.39
CA TYR A 179 8.32 -8.34 15.41
C TYR A 179 8.64 -7.71 16.77
N SER A 180 8.88 -6.41 16.78
CA SER A 180 8.97 -5.60 18.01
C SER A 180 8.17 -4.31 17.85
N GLU A 181 7.84 -3.66 18.96
CA GLU A 181 7.11 -2.39 18.97
C GLU A 181 7.91 -1.19 18.41
N LYS A 182 9.22 -1.37 18.19
CA LYS A 182 10.14 -0.28 17.83
C LYS A 182 10.07 0.17 16.40
N TYR A 183 9.61 -0.70 15.48
CA TYR A 183 9.78 -0.49 14.04
C TYR A 183 8.48 -0.62 13.25
N ILE A 184 8.50 0.01 12.08
CA ILE A 184 7.60 -0.27 10.97
C ILE A 184 8.31 -1.25 10.03
N TYR A 185 7.72 -2.42 9.83
CA TYR A 185 8.28 -3.50 9.03
C TYR A 185 7.79 -3.49 7.61
N HIS A 186 8.65 -3.88 6.68
CA HIS A 186 8.36 -3.91 5.25
C HIS A 186 9.25 -4.91 4.52
N TYR A 187 8.88 -5.27 3.30
CA TYR A 187 9.76 -5.98 2.37
C TYR A 187 10.61 -5.01 1.53
N ASP A 188 11.71 -5.52 1.01
CA ASP A 188 12.63 -4.76 0.15
C ASP A 188 11.95 -4.35 -1.17
N GLY A 189 12.18 -3.12 -1.60
CA GLY A 189 11.69 -2.61 -2.87
C GLY A 189 12.50 -3.14 -4.06
N ALA A 190 11.89 -3.10 -5.25
CA ALA A 190 12.52 -3.56 -6.48
C ALA A 190 12.63 -2.47 -7.55
N MET A 191 12.10 -1.28 -7.25
CA MET A 191 12.01 -0.16 -8.20
C MET A 191 13.03 0.91 -7.86
N LYS A 192 13.16 1.91 -8.75
CA LYS A 192 14.00 3.10 -8.57
C LYS A 192 13.15 4.37 -8.46
N TYR A 193 13.72 5.38 -7.85
CA TYR A 193 13.18 6.72 -7.69
C TYR A 193 14.33 7.71 -7.85
N TYR A 194 14.28 8.51 -8.90
CA TYR A 194 15.41 9.36 -9.34
C TYR A 194 16.75 8.58 -9.41
N GLY A 195 16.72 7.42 -10.10
CA GLY A 195 17.86 6.55 -10.27
C GLY A 195 18.29 5.74 -9.05
N ASN A 196 17.78 6.05 -7.85
CA ASN A 196 18.14 5.38 -6.62
C ASN A 196 17.14 4.26 -6.28
N LYS A 197 17.63 3.16 -5.70
CA LYS A 197 16.77 2.07 -5.24
C LYS A 197 15.75 2.58 -4.22
N ILE A 198 14.50 2.17 -4.38
CA ILE A 198 13.47 2.26 -3.35
C ILE A 198 13.71 1.14 -2.34
N ASN A 199 13.88 1.48 -1.06
CA ASN A 199 14.26 0.52 -0.03
C ASN A 199 13.10 -0.26 0.57
N LEU A 200 11.88 0.13 0.27
CA LEU A 200 10.69 -0.52 0.83
C LEU A 200 9.66 -0.85 -0.26
N ARG A 201 8.79 -1.81 0.05
CA ARG A 201 7.65 -2.22 -0.75
C ARG A 201 6.37 -1.97 0.04
N ALA A 202 5.51 -1.11 -0.47
CA ALA A 202 4.30 -0.68 0.22
C ALA A 202 3.15 -1.69 0.16
N GLY A 203 3.32 -2.80 -0.54
CA GLY A 203 2.31 -3.87 -0.57
C GLY A 203 2.15 -4.58 0.79
N PHE A 204 3.12 -4.43 1.69
CA PHE A 204 3.04 -4.90 3.08
C PHE A 204 3.80 -3.94 3.99
N ILE A 205 3.08 -3.37 4.95
CA ILE A 205 3.61 -2.51 6.01
C ILE A 205 2.98 -2.95 7.32
N PHE A 206 3.80 -3.23 8.33
CA PHE A 206 3.35 -3.74 9.63
C PHE A 206 4.02 -2.99 10.76
N GLY A 207 3.31 -2.75 11.86
CA GLY A 207 3.91 -2.14 13.04
C GLY A 207 2.97 -1.96 14.20
N TYR A 208 3.56 -1.55 15.32
CA TYR A 208 2.84 -1.18 16.53
C TYR A 208 2.08 0.15 16.33
N GLU A 209 0.92 0.30 16.96
CA GLU A 209 0.05 1.47 16.86
C GLU A 209 0.80 2.80 16.96
N LYS A 210 1.62 2.99 17.99
CA LYS A 210 2.37 4.24 18.18
C LYS A 210 3.33 4.52 17.03
N LYS A 211 3.97 3.50 16.46
CA LYS A 211 4.86 3.65 15.30
C LYS A 211 4.10 3.97 14.03
N TRP A 212 2.90 3.42 13.88
CA TRP A 212 1.99 3.83 12.81
C TRP A 212 1.62 5.31 12.92
N LEU A 213 1.28 5.80 14.10
CA LEU A 213 0.96 7.22 14.31
C LEU A 213 2.16 8.15 13.99
N ASP A 214 3.39 7.74 14.35
CA ASP A 214 4.62 8.44 13.96
C ASP A 214 4.76 8.46 12.42
N LEU A 215 4.61 7.31 11.75
CA LEU A 215 4.67 7.20 10.29
C LEU A 215 3.60 8.04 9.60
N ILE A 216 2.36 8.00 10.07
CA ILE A 216 1.23 8.75 9.50
C ILE A 216 1.50 10.26 9.53
N LYS A 217 2.01 10.77 10.65
CA LYS A 217 2.39 12.18 10.77
C LYS A 217 3.44 12.58 9.74
N LEU A 218 4.46 11.76 9.55
CA LEU A 218 5.51 11.99 8.56
C LEU A 218 4.96 11.87 7.13
N TYR A 219 4.08 10.89 6.90
CA TYR A 219 3.47 10.63 5.60
C TYR A 219 2.61 11.82 5.14
N LYS A 220 1.73 12.34 6.00
CA LYS A 220 0.93 13.53 5.71
C LYS A 220 1.80 14.73 5.34
N LYS A 221 2.88 14.97 6.12
CA LYS A 221 3.83 16.05 5.82
C LYS A 221 4.53 15.86 4.48
N GLN A 222 4.95 14.63 4.16
CA GLN A 222 5.65 14.34 2.92
C GLN A 222 4.71 14.36 1.72
N LEU A 223 3.51 13.81 1.84
CA LEU A 223 2.46 13.88 0.83
C LEU A 223 2.24 15.34 0.40
N TYR A 224 2.07 16.25 1.36
CA TYR A 224 1.90 17.68 1.05
C TYR A 224 3.07 18.28 0.28
N LYS A 225 4.33 17.96 0.65
CA LYS A 225 5.52 18.52 0.02
C LYS A 225 5.73 18.07 -1.43
N LEU A 226 5.36 16.84 -1.76
CA LEU A 226 5.62 16.26 -3.08
C LEU A 226 4.60 16.65 -4.15
N LYS A 227 3.49 17.31 -3.77
CA LYS A 227 2.44 17.73 -4.71
C LYS A 227 2.93 18.66 -5.82
N ASP A 228 3.97 19.45 -5.56
CA ASP A 228 4.51 20.45 -6.50
C ASP A 228 5.72 19.90 -7.30
N SER A 229 6.02 18.60 -7.20
CA SER A 229 7.13 18.02 -7.95
C SER A 229 6.76 17.71 -9.40
N ASN A 230 7.74 17.75 -10.31
CA ASN A 230 7.58 17.31 -11.70
C ASN A 230 7.92 15.83 -11.86
N TYR A 231 7.29 14.97 -11.05
CA TYR A 231 7.54 13.53 -11.02
C TYR A 231 6.26 12.78 -10.71
N ALA A 232 6.00 11.68 -11.42
CA ALA A 232 4.86 10.84 -11.12
C ALA A 232 5.14 9.98 -9.87
N HIS A 233 4.30 10.13 -8.86
CA HIS A 233 4.43 9.49 -7.56
C HIS A 233 3.50 8.29 -7.37
N ASP A 234 3.83 7.49 -6.38
CA ASP A 234 2.97 6.54 -5.69
C ASP A 234 3.31 6.53 -4.19
N GLU A 235 2.67 5.67 -3.41
CA GLU A 235 2.94 5.56 -1.98
C GLU A 235 4.37 5.11 -1.66
N GLU A 236 4.99 4.28 -2.52
CA GLU A 236 6.37 3.82 -2.30
C GLU A 236 7.39 4.95 -2.44
N THR A 237 7.18 5.88 -3.37
CA THR A 237 8.07 7.05 -3.52
C THR A 237 7.96 7.99 -2.33
N ILE A 238 6.74 8.17 -1.78
CA ILE A 238 6.49 8.98 -0.58
C ILE A 238 7.15 8.33 0.63
N LEU A 239 6.89 7.04 0.85
CA LEU A 239 7.46 6.28 1.96
C LEU A 239 8.99 6.18 1.88
N ASN A 240 9.57 6.02 0.68
CA ASN A 240 11.01 5.97 0.49
C ASN A 240 11.70 7.30 0.85
N THR A 241 11.02 8.43 0.65
CA THR A 241 11.52 9.74 1.09
C THR A 241 11.56 9.81 2.62
N ILE A 242 10.56 9.27 3.30
CA ILE A 242 10.52 9.17 4.78
C ILE A 242 11.61 8.19 5.26
N TYR A 243 11.75 7.04 4.60
CA TYR A 243 12.75 6.02 4.91
C TYR A 243 14.17 6.59 4.99
N LYS A 244 14.52 7.49 4.06
CA LYS A 244 15.84 8.16 4.04
C LYS A 244 16.06 9.17 5.16
N GLN A 245 15.02 9.58 5.87
CA GLN A 245 15.04 10.63 6.89
C GLN A 245 14.87 10.11 8.32
N THR A 246 14.57 8.81 8.49
CA THR A 246 14.20 8.23 9.79
C THR A 246 14.76 6.80 9.93
N ASP A 247 14.83 6.33 11.16
CA ASP A 247 15.24 4.97 11.55
C ASP A 247 14.05 4.09 12.00
N ILE A 248 12.83 4.56 11.74
CA ILE A 248 11.62 3.82 12.18
C ILE A 248 11.36 2.53 11.39
N PHE A 249 12.00 2.36 10.24
CA PHE A 249 11.76 1.22 9.36
C PHE A 249 12.72 0.06 9.61
N LYS A 250 12.19 -1.16 9.49
CA LYS A 250 12.97 -2.40 9.53
C LYS A 250 12.52 -3.36 8.45
N LYS A 251 13.48 -3.86 7.68
CA LYS A 251 13.22 -4.85 6.65
C LYS A 251 12.96 -6.22 7.26
N ILE A 252 11.96 -6.94 6.74
CA ILE A 252 11.73 -8.37 6.97
C ILE A 252 12.77 -9.13 6.16
N LEU A 253 13.59 -9.95 6.84
CA LEU A 253 14.70 -10.72 6.27
C LEU A 253 14.28 -12.15 5.94
#